data_f765c44fcc0b345bcf5dc4995c64b676
#
_entry.id   f765c44fcc0b345bcf5dc4995c64b676
#
_cell.length_a   1.000
_cell.length_b   1.000
_cell.length_c   1.000
_cell.angle_alpha   90.00
_cell.angle_beta   90.00
_cell.angle_gamma   90.00
#
_symmetry.space_group_name_H-M   'P 1'
#
loop_
_entity.id
_entity.type
_entity.pdbx_description
1 polymer ?
#
loop_
_entity_poly.entity_id
_entity_poly.type
_entity_poly.pdbx_seq_one_letter_code
_entity_poly.pdbx_strand_id
1 'polypeptide(L)'
;MRFELKSLQESFGITAVYVTHDQEEALALSDRIGLMHEGTLLEVGTPADLYLRPAHRITADFLGTANFVPAQADVRGGMTSEELVVCSPIGNFVARRSAEWQGSDAVLLFFRPENVEFNSGSDLSSNGKNMAMGKIERVTFLGNSADVVIRCGTIALRARVHPTRAPEAGIQVKFSVAPESCIIFPA
;
A
#
# COMPACT_ATOMS: atom_id res chain seq x y z
N MET A 1 -22.78 -1.91 15.20
CA MET A 1 -22.93 -0.45 15.20
C MET A 1 -22.58 0.21 13.86
N ARG A 2 -21.36 0.01 13.24
CA ARG A 2 -21.03 0.62 11.93
C ARG A 2 -22.01 0.23 10.81
N PHE A 3 -22.31 -1.07 10.64
CA PHE A 3 -23.26 -1.56 9.63
C PHE A 3 -24.70 -1.07 9.84
N GLU A 4 -25.12 -0.89 11.07
CA GLU A 4 -26.46 -0.39 11.40
C GLU A 4 -26.63 1.07 10.97
N LEU A 5 -25.61 1.92 11.17
CA LEU A 5 -25.63 3.31 10.71
C LEU A 5 -25.75 3.40 9.18
N LYS A 6 -25.00 2.57 8.45
CA LYS A 6 -25.09 2.51 6.99
C LYS A 6 -26.47 2.06 6.52
N SER A 7 -27.01 0.99 7.12
CA SER A 7 -28.38 0.49 6.82
C SER A 7 -29.46 1.54 7.12
N LEU A 8 -29.33 2.28 8.20
CA LEU A 8 -30.27 3.34 8.53
C LEU A 8 -30.21 4.48 7.50
N GLN A 9 -29.01 4.93 7.13
CA GLN A 9 -28.82 5.97 6.12
C GLN A 9 -29.44 5.54 4.78
N GLU A 10 -29.21 4.30 4.35
CA GLU A 10 -29.79 3.73 3.12
C GLU A 10 -31.32 3.63 3.20
N SER A 11 -31.87 3.15 4.34
CA SER A 11 -33.32 2.98 4.52
C SER A 11 -34.08 4.30 4.50
N PHE A 12 -33.48 5.37 4.99
CA PHE A 12 -34.08 6.70 4.99
C PHE A 12 -33.80 7.49 3.71
N GLY A 13 -32.90 7.03 2.84
CA GLY A 13 -32.51 7.71 1.60
C GLY A 13 -31.92 9.10 1.82
N ILE A 14 -31.25 9.32 2.95
CA ILE A 14 -30.71 10.63 3.33
C ILE A 14 -29.25 10.77 2.92
N THR A 15 -28.87 11.99 2.58
CA THR A 15 -27.45 12.36 2.46
C THR A 15 -26.92 12.77 3.83
N ALA A 16 -25.87 12.11 4.28
CA ALA A 16 -25.21 12.40 5.56
C ALA A 16 -23.76 12.81 5.32
N VAL A 17 -23.29 13.80 6.07
CA VAL A 17 -21.89 14.18 6.15
C VAL A 17 -21.39 13.77 7.52
N TYR A 18 -20.36 12.90 7.53
CA TYR A 18 -19.77 12.38 8.74
C TYR A 18 -18.31 12.82 8.84
N VAL A 19 -17.91 13.41 9.97
CA VAL A 19 -16.55 13.85 10.24
C VAL A 19 -15.94 12.90 11.27
N THR A 20 -14.88 12.22 10.90
CA THR A 20 -14.19 11.26 11.77
C THR A 20 -12.67 11.33 11.57
N HIS A 21 -11.93 10.93 12.58
CA HIS A 21 -10.50 10.63 12.47
C HIS A 21 -10.21 9.12 12.46
N ASP A 22 -11.26 8.30 12.55
CA ASP A 22 -11.16 6.84 12.46
C ASP A 22 -11.21 6.40 10.98
N GLN A 23 -10.09 5.87 10.50
CA GLN A 23 -9.92 5.42 9.11
C GLN A 23 -10.86 4.28 8.75
N GLU A 24 -11.07 3.33 9.68
CA GLU A 24 -11.95 2.18 9.44
C GLU A 24 -13.43 2.61 9.35
N GLU A 25 -13.83 3.63 10.12
CA GLU A 25 -15.15 4.21 10.00
C GLU A 25 -15.33 4.92 8.65
N ALA A 26 -14.37 5.75 8.25
CA ALA A 26 -14.41 6.42 6.96
C ALA A 26 -14.50 5.41 5.81
N LEU A 27 -13.67 4.38 5.79
CA LEU A 27 -13.64 3.36 4.74
C LEU A 27 -14.91 2.49 4.72
N ALA A 28 -15.52 2.20 5.89
CA ALA A 28 -16.66 1.29 5.98
C ALA A 28 -18.01 1.95 5.74
N LEU A 29 -18.17 3.24 6.07
CA LEU A 29 -19.47 3.90 6.08
C LEU A 29 -19.72 4.79 4.86
N SER A 30 -18.66 5.32 4.25
CA SER A 30 -18.79 6.37 3.26
C SER A 30 -18.93 5.83 1.84
N ASP A 31 -19.75 6.50 1.03
CA ASP A 31 -19.76 6.33 -0.43
C ASP A 31 -18.61 7.13 -1.07
N ARG A 32 -18.26 8.26 -0.44
CA ARG A 32 -17.12 9.10 -0.81
C ARG A 32 -16.44 9.65 0.44
N ILE A 33 -15.12 9.71 0.40
CA ILE A 33 -14.28 10.27 1.46
C ILE A 33 -13.61 11.53 0.91
N GLY A 34 -13.64 12.61 1.70
CA GLY A 34 -12.81 13.78 1.49
C GLY A 34 -11.73 13.84 2.55
N LEU A 35 -10.46 13.75 2.14
CA LEU A 35 -9.33 13.92 3.05
C LEU A 35 -8.96 15.39 3.14
N MET A 36 -8.98 15.92 4.36
CA MET A 36 -8.53 17.28 4.65
C MET A 36 -7.12 17.27 5.25
N HIS A 37 -6.28 18.17 4.78
CA HIS A 37 -4.95 18.41 5.30
C HIS A 37 -4.69 19.91 5.38
N GLU A 38 -4.22 20.41 6.55
CA GLU A 38 -3.92 21.83 6.80
C GLU A 38 -5.06 22.79 6.37
N GLY A 39 -6.31 22.39 6.63
CA GLY A 39 -7.48 23.20 6.32
C GLY A 39 -7.94 23.18 4.86
N THR A 40 -7.25 22.44 4.00
CA THR A 40 -7.61 22.26 2.58
C THR A 40 -8.11 20.84 2.30
N LEU A 41 -9.03 20.73 1.34
CA LEU A 41 -9.49 19.45 0.84
C LEU A 41 -8.44 18.89 -0.14
N LEU A 42 -7.65 17.92 0.32
CA LEU A 42 -6.51 17.38 -0.42
C LEU A 42 -6.93 16.41 -1.51
N GLU A 43 -7.82 15.48 -1.19
CA GLU A 43 -8.24 14.41 -2.10
C GLU A 43 -9.68 13.98 -1.81
N VAL A 44 -10.45 13.65 -2.86
CA VAL A 44 -11.83 13.15 -2.75
C VAL A 44 -12.02 11.97 -3.68
N GLY A 45 -12.50 10.86 -3.16
CA GLY A 45 -12.74 9.66 -3.97
C GLY A 45 -13.62 8.65 -3.27
N THR A 46 -13.84 7.50 -3.91
CA THR A 46 -14.43 6.35 -3.22
C THR A 46 -13.41 5.78 -2.21
N PRO A 47 -13.87 5.07 -1.17
CA PRO A 47 -12.97 4.40 -0.23
C PRO A 47 -11.92 3.52 -0.93
N ALA A 48 -12.34 2.77 -1.94
CA ALA A 48 -11.47 1.90 -2.70
C ALA A 48 -10.40 2.67 -3.50
N ASP A 49 -10.78 3.76 -4.16
CA ASP A 49 -9.82 4.58 -4.93
C ASP A 49 -8.77 5.19 -4.02
N LEU A 50 -9.18 5.82 -2.92
CA LEU A 50 -8.27 6.47 -1.98
C LEU A 50 -7.32 5.49 -1.27
N TYR A 51 -7.78 4.26 -1.02
CA TYR A 51 -6.98 3.23 -0.37
C TYR A 51 -6.01 2.53 -1.33
N LEU A 52 -6.51 2.12 -2.51
CA LEU A 52 -5.76 1.32 -3.48
C LEU A 52 -4.94 2.17 -4.46
N ARG A 53 -5.38 3.39 -4.74
CA ARG A 53 -4.78 4.29 -5.74
C ARG A 53 -4.69 5.73 -5.23
N PRO A 54 -4.11 5.97 -4.04
CA PRO A 54 -3.99 7.32 -3.51
C PRO A 54 -3.22 8.21 -4.49
N ALA A 55 -3.76 9.41 -4.75
CA ALA A 55 -3.10 10.41 -5.58
C ALA A 55 -1.97 11.11 -4.83
N HIS A 56 -2.10 11.22 -3.50
CA HIS A 56 -1.17 11.91 -2.62
C HIS A 56 -0.55 10.98 -1.58
N ARG A 57 0.74 11.20 -1.27
CA ARG A 57 1.45 10.46 -0.22
C ARG A 57 0.74 10.55 1.13
N ILE A 58 0.21 11.72 1.47
CA ILE A 58 -0.52 11.95 2.72
C ILE A 58 -1.75 11.05 2.80
N THR A 59 -2.50 10.88 1.71
CA THR A 59 -3.63 9.96 1.64
C THR A 59 -3.18 8.51 1.86
N ALA A 60 -2.09 8.11 1.22
CA ALA A 60 -1.51 6.77 1.37
C ALA A 60 -1.12 6.47 2.83
N ASP A 61 -0.49 7.43 3.51
CA ASP A 61 -0.03 7.29 4.90
C ASP A 61 -1.20 7.35 5.89
N PHE A 62 -2.17 8.22 5.65
CA PHE A 62 -3.33 8.39 6.54
C PHE A 62 -4.28 7.19 6.51
N LEU A 63 -4.58 6.62 5.34
CA LEU A 63 -5.61 5.57 5.19
C LEU A 63 -5.11 4.14 5.47
N GLY A 64 -4.16 3.97 6.36
CA GLY A 64 -3.72 2.64 6.82
C GLY A 64 -2.21 2.46 6.80
N THR A 65 -1.77 1.29 7.24
CA THR A 65 -0.34 0.95 7.26
C THR A 65 0.21 0.91 5.84
N ALA A 66 1.38 1.52 5.64
CA ALA A 66 2.06 1.63 4.36
C ALA A 66 3.53 1.27 4.47
N ASN A 67 4.10 0.71 3.40
CA ASN A 67 5.53 0.65 3.19
C ASN A 67 5.93 1.81 2.28
N PHE A 68 6.89 2.62 2.72
CA PHE A 68 7.54 3.65 1.91
C PHE A 68 9.03 3.33 1.85
N VAL A 69 9.54 3.09 0.65
CA VAL A 69 10.94 2.74 0.42
C VAL A 69 11.59 3.81 -0.43
N PRO A 70 12.65 4.48 0.04
CA PRO A 70 13.41 5.41 -0.80
C PRO A 70 13.91 4.73 -2.06
N ALA A 71 13.73 5.37 -3.21
CA ALA A 71 14.10 4.82 -4.51
C ALA A 71 14.50 5.92 -5.50
N GLN A 72 15.10 5.50 -6.61
CA GLN A 72 15.44 6.35 -7.75
C GLN A 72 14.59 5.92 -8.94
N ALA A 73 13.88 6.85 -9.56
CA ALA A 73 13.11 6.60 -10.76
C ALA A 73 14.04 6.50 -11.99
N ASP A 74 13.95 5.44 -12.76
CA ASP A 74 14.61 5.37 -14.07
C ASP A 74 13.72 6.00 -15.14
N VAL A 75 13.86 7.31 -15.27
CA VAL A 75 13.07 8.11 -16.24
C VAL A 75 13.42 7.74 -17.69
N ARG A 76 14.58 7.10 -17.95
CA ARG A 76 15.07 6.75 -19.29
C ARG A 76 14.67 5.33 -19.73
N GLY A 77 14.32 4.47 -18.77
CA GLY A 77 13.99 3.06 -18.99
C GLY A 77 12.60 2.81 -19.58
N GLY A 78 11.93 3.83 -20.07
CA GLY A 78 10.72 3.88 -20.87
C GLY A 78 9.82 2.65 -20.89
N MET A 79 9.00 2.45 -19.86
CA MET A 79 7.85 1.55 -19.95
C MET A 79 6.63 2.31 -20.53
N THR A 80 5.51 2.37 -19.92
CA THR A 80 4.34 3.11 -20.42
C THR A 80 4.31 4.54 -19.88
N SER A 81 3.33 5.34 -20.35
CA SER A 81 3.06 6.66 -19.78
C SER A 81 2.67 6.61 -18.29
N GLU A 82 2.22 5.47 -17.81
CA GLU A 82 1.73 5.28 -16.45
C GLU A 82 2.68 4.53 -15.51
N GLU A 83 3.60 3.71 -16.06
CA GLU A 83 4.51 2.84 -15.30
C GLU A 83 5.97 3.17 -15.59
N LEU A 84 6.81 3.01 -14.58
CA LEU A 84 8.26 3.15 -14.70
C LEU A 84 8.99 2.17 -13.79
N VAL A 85 10.25 1.95 -14.08
CA VAL A 85 11.16 1.18 -13.23
C VAL A 85 11.76 2.10 -12.19
N VAL A 86 11.79 1.64 -10.93
CA VAL A 86 12.48 2.31 -9.84
C VAL A 86 13.56 1.40 -9.25
N CYS A 87 14.74 1.95 -9.01
CA CYS A 87 15.83 1.30 -8.31
C CYS A 87 15.74 1.62 -6.82
N SER A 88 15.65 0.62 -5.98
CA SER A 88 15.58 0.78 -4.53
C SER A 88 16.58 -0.14 -3.81
N PRO A 89 16.88 0.08 -2.53
CA PRO A 89 17.73 -0.81 -1.74
C PRO A 89 17.21 -2.25 -1.61
N ILE A 90 15.92 -2.48 -1.91
CA ILE A 90 15.30 -3.81 -1.86
C ILE A 90 15.23 -4.50 -3.25
N GLY A 91 15.65 -3.81 -4.32
CA GLY A 91 15.62 -4.29 -5.70
C GLY A 91 14.96 -3.33 -6.67
N ASN A 92 14.85 -3.74 -7.93
CA ASN A 92 14.18 -2.98 -8.98
C ASN A 92 12.70 -3.34 -9.01
N PHE A 93 11.86 -2.31 -9.03
CA PHE A 93 10.41 -2.45 -9.03
C PHE A 93 9.79 -1.70 -10.22
N VAL A 94 8.78 -2.29 -10.81
CA VAL A 94 7.86 -1.59 -11.71
C VAL A 94 6.75 -1.00 -10.85
N ALA A 95 6.47 0.28 -11.02
CA ALA A 95 5.48 0.98 -10.22
C ALA A 95 4.73 2.02 -11.05
N ARG A 96 3.51 2.35 -10.63
CA ARG A 96 2.69 3.40 -11.22
C ARG A 96 3.11 4.76 -10.69
N ARG A 97 2.90 5.78 -11.49
CA ARG A 97 3.08 7.17 -11.09
C ARG A 97 1.87 7.64 -10.28
N SER A 98 2.11 8.31 -9.15
CA SER A 98 1.05 9.08 -8.50
C SER A 98 0.74 10.34 -9.29
N ALA A 99 -0.44 10.92 -9.06
CA ALA A 99 -0.77 12.23 -9.63
C ALA A 99 0.13 13.37 -9.11
N GLU A 100 0.71 13.18 -7.94
CA GLU A 100 1.63 14.13 -7.28
C GLU A 100 3.03 14.14 -7.92
N TRP A 101 3.43 13.06 -8.62
CA TRP A 101 4.77 12.97 -9.17
C TRP A 101 4.95 13.83 -10.44
N GLN A 102 5.95 14.69 -10.46
CA GLN A 102 6.23 15.66 -11.52
C GLN A 102 7.57 15.40 -12.25
N GLY A 103 8.09 14.16 -12.18
CA GLY A 103 9.31 13.81 -12.91
C GLY A 103 10.60 13.89 -12.09
N SER A 104 10.51 13.94 -10.76
CA SER A 104 11.69 13.88 -9.89
C SER A 104 12.34 12.50 -9.92
N ASP A 105 13.68 12.44 -9.89
CA ASP A 105 14.43 11.19 -9.84
C ASP A 105 14.32 10.53 -8.46
N ALA A 106 14.36 11.33 -7.38
CA ALA A 106 14.19 10.83 -6.02
C ALA A 106 12.71 10.61 -5.71
N VAL A 107 12.35 9.38 -5.35
CA VAL A 107 10.98 8.97 -5.11
C VAL A 107 10.86 8.07 -3.88
N LEU A 108 9.64 7.94 -3.38
CA LEU A 108 9.25 6.92 -2.42
C LEU A 108 8.41 5.86 -3.13
N LEU A 109 8.90 4.64 -3.19
CA LEU A 109 8.13 3.49 -3.61
C LEU A 109 7.17 3.08 -2.50
N PHE A 110 5.89 3.07 -2.81
CA PHE A 110 4.80 2.72 -1.90
C PHE A 110 4.15 1.40 -2.29
N PHE A 111 3.81 0.60 -1.30
CA PHE A 111 2.91 -0.55 -1.40
C PHE A 111 2.32 -0.92 -0.02
N ARG A 112 1.13 -1.51 -0.04
CA ARG A 112 0.45 -1.96 1.18
C ARG A 112 1.04 -3.27 1.72
N PRO A 113 1.05 -3.48 3.06
CA PRO A 113 1.51 -4.74 3.68
C PRO A 113 0.78 -5.99 3.18
N GLU A 114 -0.51 -5.90 2.91
CA GLU A 114 -1.33 -7.00 2.40
C GLU A 114 -1.04 -7.39 0.94
N ASN A 115 -0.35 -6.53 0.20
CA ASN A 115 0.08 -6.81 -1.18
C ASN A 115 1.41 -7.57 -1.26
N VAL A 116 2.04 -7.84 -0.12
CA VAL A 116 3.27 -8.64 -0.03
C VAL A 116 2.90 -10.12 -0.03
N GLU A 117 3.38 -10.85 -1.02
CA GLU A 117 3.20 -12.29 -1.15
C GLU A 117 4.51 -13.03 -0.91
N PHE A 118 4.51 -13.98 0.03
CA PHE A 118 5.65 -14.88 0.24
C PHE A 118 5.64 -16.00 -0.77
N ASN A 119 6.73 -16.16 -1.51
CA ASN A 119 6.88 -17.21 -2.51
C ASN A 119 7.39 -18.49 -1.85
N SER A 120 6.56 -19.54 -1.87
CA SER A 120 6.92 -20.88 -1.39
C SER A 120 7.50 -21.70 -2.55
N GLY A 121 8.78 -22.10 -2.45
CA GLY A 121 9.36 -23.08 -3.36
C GLY A 121 9.82 -22.56 -4.72
N SER A 122 9.86 -23.46 -5.71
CA SER A 122 10.47 -23.33 -7.03
C SER A 122 9.74 -22.43 -8.05
N ASP A 123 8.72 -21.70 -7.68
CA ASP A 123 8.07 -20.73 -8.57
C ASP A 123 8.96 -19.51 -8.77
N LEU A 124 10.04 -19.74 -9.53
CA LEU A 124 10.95 -18.71 -10.05
C LEU A 124 10.37 -17.95 -11.25
N SER A 125 9.14 -18.23 -11.64
CA SER A 125 8.49 -17.46 -12.70
C SER A 125 8.15 -16.08 -12.15
N SER A 126 8.98 -15.12 -12.50
CA SER A 126 8.80 -13.69 -12.19
C SER A 126 7.57 -13.09 -12.87
N ASN A 127 6.67 -13.88 -13.41
CA ASN A 127 5.42 -13.53 -14.11
C ASN A 127 4.99 -12.05 -14.00
N GLY A 128 5.93 -11.12 -14.30
CA GLY A 128 5.72 -9.69 -14.20
C GLY A 128 5.66 -9.10 -12.79
N LYS A 129 5.90 -9.89 -11.72
CA LYS A 129 5.88 -9.39 -10.32
C LYS A 129 7.23 -8.80 -9.92
N ASN A 130 7.20 -7.73 -9.14
CA ASN A 130 8.36 -7.19 -8.46
C ASN A 130 8.82 -8.18 -7.37
N MET A 131 10.10 -8.49 -7.32
CA MET A 131 10.63 -9.47 -6.37
C MET A 131 11.72 -8.87 -5.49
N ALA A 132 11.71 -9.26 -4.22
CA ALA A 132 12.73 -8.87 -3.27
C ALA A 132 13.04 -10.03 -2.30
N MET A 133 14.11 -9.85 -1.53
CA MET A 133 14.54 -10.80 -0.51
C MET A 133 14.75 -10.09 0.81
N GLY A 134 14.41 -10.77 1.90
CA GLY A 134 14.62 -10.23 3.23
C GLY A 134 14.62 -11.34 4.29
N LYS A 135 15.03 -10.98 5.49
CA LYS A 135 14.98 -11.86 6.67
C LYS A 135 13.75 -11.50 7.50
N ILE A 136 12.99 -12.50 7.91
CA ILE A 136 11.87 -12.30 8.84
C ILE A 136 12.43 -11.92 10.21
N GLU A 137 12.13 -10.72 10.66
CA GLU A 137 12.56 -10.21 11.97
C GLU A 137 11.57 -10.56 13.07
N ARG A 138 10.27 -10.41 12.78
CA ARG A 138 9.20 -10.65 13.74
C ARG A 138 7.91 -11.06 13.05
N VAL A 139 7.16 -11.94 13.70
CA VAL A 139 5.79 -12.31 13.33
C VAL A 139 4.90 -12.08 14.53
N THR A 140 3.80 -11.34 14.33
CA THR A 140 2.81 -11.03 15.36
C THR A 140 1.46 -11.58 14.94
N PHE A 141 0.92 -12.53 15.69
CA PHE A 141 -0.39 -13.11 15.45
C PHE A 141 -1.50 -12.15 15.93
N LEU A 142 -2.46 -11.86 15.06
CA LEU A 142 -3.59 -10.95 15.31
C LEU A 142 -4.95 -11.66 15.21
N GLY A 143 -4.99 -12.99 15.29
CA GLY A 143 -6.21 -13.77 15.13
C GLY A 143 -6.49 -14.09 13.66
N ASN A 144 -7.16 -13.22 12.95
CA ASN A 144 -7.51 -13.41 11.53
C ASN A 144 -6.37 -13.08 10.55
N SER A 145 -5.31 -12.44 11.01
CA SER A 145 -4.12 -12.10 10.23
C SER A 145 -2.86 -12.24 11.07
N ALA A 146 -1.71 -12.19 10.42
CA ALA A 146 -0.40 -12.06 11.04
C ALA A 146 0.33 -10.88 10.41
N ASP A 147 0.84 -9.99 11.26
CA ASP A 147 1.75 -8.91 10.86
C ASP A 147 3.19 -9.43 10.90
N VAL A 148 3.89 -9.27 9.80
CA VAL A 148 5.26 -9.75 9.60
C VAL A 148 6.17 -8.55 9.34
N VAL A 149 7.30 -8.49 10.06
CA VAL A 149 8.37 -7.52 9.79
C VAL A 149 9.48 -8.22 9.01
N ILE A 150 9.81 -7.68 7.84
CA ILE A 150 10.84 -8.18 6.93
C ILE A 150 12.00 -7.19 6.93
N ARG A 151 13.20 -7.64 7.24
CA ARG A 151 14.43 -6.85 7.17
C ARG A 151 15.13 -7.06 5.83
N CYS A 152 15.22 -6.01 5.03
CA CYS A 152 15.94 -5.97 3.75
C CYS A 152 17.10 -4.98 3.86
N GLY A 153 18.27 -5.47 4.27
CA GLY A 153 19.40 -4.59 4.63
C GLY A 153 19.03 -3.65 5.78
N THR A 154 19.07 -2.36 5.53
CA THR A 154 18.68 -1.32 6.51
C THR A 154 17.17 -1.02 6.54
N ILE A 155 16.42 -1.49 5.53
CA ILE A 155 14.98 -1.22 5.39
C ILE A 155 14.19 -2.27 6.17
N ALA A 156 13.20 -1.80 6.94
CA ALA A 156 12.19 -2.65 7.55
C ALA A 156 10.86 -2.50 6.80
N LEU A 157 10.34 -3.59 6.30
CA LEU A 157 9.06 -3.66 5.61
C LEU A 157 8.03 -4.38 6.48
N ARG A 158 6.77 -4.08 6.24
CA ARG A 158 5.65 -4.80 6.85
C ARG A 158 4.93 -5.61 5.79
N ALA A 159 4.55 -6.84 6.16
CA ALA A 159 3.61 -7.65 5.40
C ALA A 159 2.45 -8.05 6.31
N ARG A 160 1.27 -8.22 5.73
CA ARG A 160 0.08 -8.75 6.42
C ARG A 160 -0.45 -9.93 5.64
N VAL A 161 -0.49 -11.09 6.29
CA VAL A 161 -0.87 -12.34 5.64
C VAL A 161 -1.86 -13.13 6.49
N HIS A 162 -2.52 -14.11 5.87
CA HIS A 162 -3.28 -15.08 6.65
C HIS A 162 -2.35 -15.85 7.60
N PRO A 163 -2.73 -16.13 8.85
CA PRO A 163 -1.84 -16.71 9.87
C PRO A 163 -1.19 -18.02 9.44
N THR A 164 -1.91 -18.86 8.68
CA THR A 164 -1.39 -20.15 8.17
C THR A 164 -0.32 -20.02 7.08
N ARG A 165 -0.14 -18.81 6.53
CA ARG A 165 0.87 -18.49 5.52
C ARG A 165 2.01 -17.64 6.07
N ALA A 166 1.97 -17.31 7.36
CA ALA A 166 3.01 -16.53 7.98
C ALA A 166 4.31 -17.35 8.05
N PRO A 167 5.44 -16.82 7.56
CA PRO A 167 6.72 -17.47 7.67
C PRO A 167 7.23 -17.46 9.12
N GLU A 168 8.17 -18.33 9.44
CA GLU A 168 8.81 -18.33 10.75
C GLU A 168 9.80 -17.17 10.89
N ALA A 169 9.94 -16.64 12.12
CA ALA A 169 10.94 -15.62 12.41
C ALA A 169 12.36 -16.18 12.24
N GLY A 170 13.29 -15.36 11.78
CA GLY A 170 14.70 -15.69 11.60
C GLY A 170 15.06 -16.26 10.22
N ILE A 171 14.11 -16.72 9.41
CA ILE A 171 14.38 -17.26 8.09
C ILE A 171 14.54 -16.20 7.01
N GLN A 172 15.28 -16.52 5.95
CA GLN A 172 15.34 -15.75 4.71
C GLN A 172 14.14 -16.12 3.84
N VAL A 173 13.49 -15.11 3.29
CA VAL A 173 12.33 -15.28 2.40
C VAL A 173 12.50 -14.50 1.11
N LYS A 174 11.94 -15.05 0.04
CA LYS A 174 11.65 -14.28 -1.17
C LYS A 174 10.18 -13.85 -1.10
N PHE A 175 9.92 -12.63 -1.47
CA PHE A 175 8.56 -12.10 -1.56
C PHE A 175 8.38 -11.30 -2.84
N SER A 176 7.14 -11.13 -3.23
CA SER A 176 6.77 -10.36 -4.40
C SER A 176 5.66 -9.37 -4.10
N VAL A 177 5.59 -8.33 -4.92
CA VAL A 177 4.51 -7.34 -4.92
C VAL A 177 4.10 -7.13 -6.38
N ALA A 178 2.82 -7.17 -6.67
CA ALA A 178 2.32 -6.93 -8.01
C ALA A 178 2.59 -5.47 -8.44
N PRO A 179 3.05 -5.21 -9.69
CA PRO A 179 3.35 -3.85 -10.16
C PRO A 179 2.19 -2.88 -10.01
N GLU A 180 0.97 -3.34 -10.27
CA GLU A 180 -0.27 -2.56 -10.12
C GLU A 180 -0.55 -2.12 -8.69
N SER A 181 0.06 -2.77 -7.70
CA SER A 181 -0.01 -2.45 -6.26
C SER A 181 1.12 -1.53 -5.80
N CYS A 182 2.04 -1.19 -6.67
CA CYS A 182 3.16 -0.31 -6.40
C CYS A 182 2.90 1.08 -6.97
N ILE A 183 3.09 2.11 -6.16
CA ILE A 183 2.94 3.52 -6.56
C ILE A 183 4.20 4.28 -6.15
N ILE A 184 4.60 5.27 -6.94
CA ILE A 184 5.66 6.20 -6.54
C ILE A 184 5.08 7.56 -6.17
N PHE A 185 5.66 8.14 -5.13
CA PHE A 185 5.44 9.52 -4.72
C PHE A 185 6.76 10.30 -4.77
N PRO A 186 6.72 11.63 -4.85
CA PRO A 186 7.89 12.46 -4.62
C PRO A 186 8.53 12.17 -3.26
N ALA A 187 9.86 12.21 -3.14
CA ALA A 187 10.60 11.95 -1.90
C ALA A 187 10.53 13.11 -0.90
#